data_4c70cbc7db9dcf0adf932266f938678f
#
_entry.id   4c70cbc7db9dcf0adf932266f938678f
#
_cell.length_a   1.000
_cell.length_b   1.000
_cell.length_c   1.000
_cell.angle_alpha   90.00
_cell.angle_beta   90.00
_cell.angle_gamma   90.00
#
_symmetry.space_group_name_H-M   'P 1'
#
loop_
_entity.id
_entity.type
_entity.pdbx_description
1 polymer ?
#
loop_
_entity_poly.entity_id
_entity_poly.type
_entity_poly.pdbx_seq_one_letter_code
_entity_poly.pdbx_strand_id
1 'polypeptide(L)'
;MKSNNKSTKGNPQKVALILSGGGARAAYQVGVLKAISEWYPRVHASPFTIYCGTSAGALNATSLACHSSSFRLGVKKLSWLWSKLHTKDVFSSSYGDILHHLGRQGFARMRAQYHCAPPFGLLDNRPLRTLLNNVINYNKIEHQIINKHLHGLAITASNYQTSKSVTFYQGQPEIMPWVRSRAIGLQCQITTEHLLASSAIPIVFPASQIGHGYYGDGSVHQIAPLRPALKMGAEKLLIIDLAPPQTKVKQAVPSAPGLATLGGHLMDAIFADTLSADLEHLDRMNNIVSSLDSKKAENLALRQVSALHLSPSSPFEPLVEKYYCHMPIAVRGLMRLLGISPVEDAAITSYLLFEPKYINHLIDMGYQDAQNRRSDLTAFLSIE
;
A
#
# COMPACT_ATOMS: atom_id res chain seq x y z
N MET A 1 -30.10 49.18 0.51
CA MET A 1 -29.39 48.27 -0.40
C MET A 1 -28.58 47.27 0.45
N LYS A 2 -29.12 46.07 0.65
CA LYS A 2 -28.42 45.00 1.38
C LYS A 2 -27.59 44.20 0.36
N SER A 3 -26.29 44.31 0.43
CA SER A 3 -25.33 43.51 -0.36
C SER A 3 -25.45 42.04 0.06
N ASN A 4 -26.03 41.21 -0.82
CA ASN A 4 -26.04 39.75 -0.70
C ASN A 4 -24.65 39.25 -1.06
N ASN A 5 -23.83 39.06 -0.04
CA ASN A 5 -22.55 38.34 -0.15
C ASN A 5 -22.88 36.85 -0.24
N LYS A 6 -23.19 36.33 -1.43
CA LYS A 6 -23.20 34.90 -1.70
C LYS A 6 -21.76 34.41 -1.62
N SER A 7 -21.35 33.89 -0.45
CA SER A 7 -20.16 33.07 -0.33
C SER A 7 -20.32 31.89 -1.31
N THR A 8 -19.57 31.90 -2.38
CA THR A 8 -19.36 30.74 -3.25
C THR A 8 -18.79 29.63 -2.36
N LYS A 9 -19.64 28.65 -1.97
CA LYS A 9 -19.19 27.42 -1.37
C LYS A 9 -18.26 26.76 -2.39
N GLY A 10 -16.94 26.95 -2.23
CA GLY A 10 -15.95 26.25 -3.03
C GLY A 10 -16.19 24.76 -2.93
N ASN A 11 -16.03 24.06 -4.04
CA ASN A 11 -16.12 22.59 -4.07
C ASN A 11 -15.16 22.03 -3.01
N PRO A 12 -15.59 21.10 -2.14
CA PRO A 12 -14.72 20.61 -1.06
C PRO A 12 -13.42 20.07 -1.66
N GLN A 13 -12.30 20.51 -1.10
CA GLN A 13 -10.96 20.17 -1.58
C GLN A 13 -10.76 18.65 -1.57
N LYS A 14 -10.30 18.08 -2.69
CA LYS A 14 -10.08 16.63 -2.81
C LYS A 14 -8.75 16.24 -2.15
N VAL A 15 -8.84 15.58 -1.01
CA VAL A 15 -7.68 15.07 -0.26
C VAL A 15 -7.50 13.58 -0.55
N ALA A 16 -6.31 13.19 -0.99
CA ALA A 16 -5.95 11.80 -1.20
C ALA A 16 -5.08 11.27 -0.06
N LEU A 17 -5.34 10.04 0.35
CA LEU A 17 -4.48 9.22 1.18
C LEU A 17 -3.75 8.21 0.30
N ILE A 18 -2.41 8.23 0.31
CA ILE A 18 -1.56 7.33 -0.45
C ILE A 18 -0.80 6.43 0.52
N LEU A 19 -0.99 5.13 0.38
CA LEU A 19 -0.43 4.09 1.24
C LEU A 19 0.50 3.19 0.44
N SER A 20 1.80 3.25 0.72
CA SER A 20 2.82 2.45 0.04
C SER A 20 2.75 0.96 0.43
N GLY A 21 3.35 0.10 -0.39
CA GLY A 21 3.51 -1.31 -0.10
C GLY A 21 4.58 -1.58 0.94
N GLY A 22 4.53 -2.76 1.58
CA GLY A 22 5.52 -3.14 2.58
C GLY A 22 5.18 -4.35 3.43
N GLY A 23 4.23 -5.18 3.03
CA GLY A 23 3.84 -6.38 3.79
C GLY A 23 3.45 -6.05 5.24
N ALA A 24 4.02 -6.75 6.21
CA ALA A 24 3.75 -6.56 7.64
C ALA A 24 4.13 -5.15 8.15
N ARG A 25 5.09 -4.47 7.50
CA ARG A 25 5.46 -3.08 7.83
C ARG A 25 4.27 -2.12 7.71
N ALA A 26 3.25 -2.42 6.90
CA ALA A 26 2.06 -1.59 6.72
C ALA A 26 1.22 -1.42 8.00
N ALA A 27 1.49 -2.16 9.05
CA ALA A 27 0.97 -1.92 10.40
C ALA A 27 1.36 -0.53 10.94
N TYR A 28 2.51 0.03 10.53
CA TYR A 28 2.90 1.41 10.83
C TYR A 28 1.86 2.43 10.34
N GLN A 29 1.35 2.25 9.11
CA GLN A 29 0.32 3.13 8.54
C GLN A 29 -0.93 3.15 9.42
N VAL A 30 -1.28 2.00 10.00
CA VAL A 30 -2.45 1.89 10.90
C VAL A 30 -2.23 2.72 12.17
N GLY A 31 -1.01 2.74 12.70
CA GLY A 31 -0.63 3.59 13.84
C GLY A 31 -0.80 5.08 13.55
N VAL A 32 -0.30 5.54 12.41
CA VAL A 32 -0.46 6.93 11.95
C VAL A 32 -1.94 7.29 11.82
N LEU A 33 -2.72 6.44 11.16
CA LEU A 33 -4.16 6.65 10.97
C LEU A 33 -4.92 6.63 12.28
N LYS A 34 -4.51 5.80 13.26
CA LYS A 34 -5.08 5.77 14.61
C LYS A 34 -4.92 7.12 15.29
N ALA A 35 -3.71 7.70 15.27
CA ALA A 35 -3.46 9.01 15.84
C ALA A 35 -4.34 10.10 15.17
N ILE A 36 -4.36 10.15 13.83
CA ILE A 36 -5.20 11.11 13.10
C ILE A 36 -6.67 10.93 13.47
N SER A 37 -7.18 9.69 13.59
CA SER A 37 -8.58 9.42 13.90
C SER A 37 -9.00 9.86 15.31
N GLU A 38 -8.06 9.98 16.24
CA GLU A 38 -8.33 10.46 17.60
C GLU A 38 -8.51 11.98 17.65
N TRP A 39 -7.81 12.71 16.78
CA TRP A 39 -7.94 14.16 16.64
C TRP A 39 -9.14 14.58 15.79
N TYR A 40 -9.61 13.67 14.93
CA TYR A 40 -10.71 13.93 14.03
C TYR A 40 -12.08 13.76 14.70
N PRO A 41 -13.07 14.64 14.41
CA PRO A 41 -14.38 14.58 15.06
C PRO A 41 -15.07 13.22 14.87
N ARG A 42 -15.76 12.75 15.92
CA ARG A 42 -16.32 11.38 15.99
C ARG A 42 -17.36 11.04 14.91
N VAL A 43 -18.11 12.04 14.47
CA VAL A 43 -19.34 11.86 13.66
C VAL A 43 -19.12 12.36 12.22
N HIS A 44 -17.90 12.52 11.77
CA HIS A 44 -17.64 13.07 10.45
C HIS A 44 -17.17 11.99 9.47
N ALA A 45 -17.51 12.20 8.19
CA ALA A 45 -16.93 11.46 7.09
C ALA A 45 -15.40 11.61 7.09
N SER A 46 -14.72 10.72 6.39
CA SER A 46 -13.27 10.76 6.30
C SER A 46 -12.77 12.11 5.76
N PRO A 47 -11.62 12.63 6.26
CA PRO A 47 -10.95 13.77 5.63
C PRO A 47 -10.44 13.43 4.22
N PHE A 48 -10.32 12.15 3.90
CA PHE A 48 -9.85 11.66 2.62
C PHE A 48 -11.02 11.28 1.73
N THR A 49 -11.06 11.83 0.52
CA THR A 49 -12.05 11.46 -0.51
C THR A 49 -11.49 10.52 -1.55
N ILE A 50 -10.16 10.41 -1.64
CA ILE A 50 -9.44 9.53 -2.56
C ILE A 50 -8.52 8.64 -1.75
N TYR A 51 -8.53 7.34 -2.04
CA TYR A 51 -7.64 6.36 -1.43
C TYR A 51 -6.83 5.67 -2.52
N CYS A 52 -5.51 5.67 -2.38
CA CYS A 52 -4.60 4.97 -3.27
C CYS A 52 -3.72 4.04 -2.45
N GLY A 53 -3.60 2.80 -2.89
CA GLY A 53 -2.78 1.84 -2.18
C GLY A 53 -2.08 0.85 -3.10
N THR A 54 -0.94 0.35 -2.63
CA THR A 54 -0.14 -0.69 -3.29
C THR A 54 0.17 -1.77 -2.28
N SER A 55 0.10 -3.04 -2.66
CA SER A 55 0.39 -4.19 -1.78
C SER A 55 -0.44 -4.16 -0.48
N ALA A 56 0.18 -4.29 0.68
CA ALA A 56 -0.49 -4.16 1.97
C ALA A 56 -1.17 -2.79 2.16
N GLY A 57 -0.62 -1.72 1.57
CA GLY A 57 -1.27 -0.40 1.53
C GLY A 57 -2.60 -0.41 0.77
N ALA A 58 -2.75 -1.27 -0.25
CA ALA A 58 -4.02 -1.45 -0.96
C ALA A 58 -5.11 -2.07 -0.06
N LEU A 59 -4.73 -3.00 0.82
CA LEU A 59 -5.63 -3.58 1.82
C LEU A 59 -6.12 -2.50 2.79
N ASN A 60 -5.19 -1.70 3.32
CA ASN A 60 -5.51 -0.60 4.23
C ASN A 60 -6.42 0.45 3.54
N ALA A 61 -6.07 0.87 2.32
CA ALA A 61 -6.83 1.83 1.52
C ALA A 61 -8.27 1.33 1.25
N THR A 62 -8.42 0.06 0.85
CA THR A 62 -9.74 -0.54 0.56
C THR A 62 -10.60 -0.65 1.81
N SER A 63 -10.01 -1.09 2.94
CA SER A 63 -10.73 -1.16 4.21
C SER A 63 -11.26 0.20 4.66
N LEU A 64 -10.46 1.26 4.51
CA LEU A 64 -10.86 2.63 4.84
C LEU A 64 -11.90 3.18 3.85
N ALA A 65 -11.74 2.92 2.55
CA ALA A 65 -12.69 3.34 1.52
C ALA A 65 -14.10 2.78 1.79
N CYS A 66 -14.21 1.53 2.27
CA CYS A 66 -15.48 0.94 2.71
C CYS A 66 -16.14 1.68 3.87
N HIS A 67 -15.40 2.53 4.58
CA HIS A 67 -15.86 3.26 5.77
C HIS A 67 -15.69 4.78 5.65
N SER A 68 -15.65 5.32 4.42
CA SER A 68 -15.41 6.75 4.17
C SER A 68 -16.44 7.65 4.83
N SER A 69 -17.68 7.18 5.07
CA SER A 69 -18.70 7.92 5.85
C SER A 69 -18.43 7.97 7.35
N SER A 70 -17.51 7.16 7.87
CA SER A 70 -17.17 7.11 9.29
C SER A 70 -15.69 6.71 9.49
N PHE A 71 -14.80 7.70 9.36
CA PHE A 71 -13.36 7.50 9.41
C PHE A 71 -12.89 6.77 10.66
N ARG A 72 -13.35 7.25 11.84
CA ARG A 72 -12.96 6.67 13.12
C ARG A 72 -13.36 5.20 13.27
N LEU A 73 -14.53 4.80 12.76
CA LEU A 73 -14.95 3.40 12.75
C LEU A 73 -14.08 2.56 11.82
N GLY A 74 -13.76 3.09 10.63
CA GLY A 74 -12.87 2.42 9.66
C GLY A 74 -11.50 2.15 10.27
N VAL A 75 -10.88 3.17 10.87
CA VAL A 75 -9.58 3.04 11.53
C VAL A 75 -9.63 2.09 12.73
N LYS A 76 -10.69 2.14 13.56
CA LYS A 76 -10.85 1.23 14.69
C LYS A 76 -10.90 -0.24 14.25
N LYS A 77 -11.67 -0.54 13.19
CA LYS A 77 -11.74 -1.89 12.64
C LYS A 77 -10.40 -2.35 12.06
N LEU A 78 -9.75 -1.46 11.32
CA LEU A 78 -8.44 -1.73 10.74
C LEU A 78 -7.39 -2.02 11.82
N SER A 79 -7.33 -1.19 12.87
CA SER A 79 -6.43 -1.38 14.02
C SER A 79 -6.70 -2.70 14.74
N TRP A 80 -7.97 -3.05 14.94
CA TRP A 80 -8.35 -4.32 15.55
C TRP A 80 -7.90 -5.51 14.71
N LEU A 81 -8.09 -5.45 13.39
CA LEU A 81 -7.66 -6.51 12.48
C LEU A 81 -6.15 -6.71 12.55
N TRP A 82 -5.39 -5.65 12.35
CA TRP A 82 -3.93 -5.72 12.36
C TRP A 82 -3.37 -6.19 13.69
N SER A 83 -3.90 -5.68 14.82
CA SER A 83 -3.40 -6.04 16.15
C SER A 83 -3.54 -7.53 16.49
N LYS A 84 -4.38 -8.27 15.79
CA LYS A 84 -4.63 -9.71 15.97
C LYS A 84 -4.16 -10.58 14.83
N LEU A 85 -3.53 -9.98 13.81
CA LEU A 85 -3.11 -10.69 12.63
C LEU A 85 -1.92 -11.60 12.94
N HIS A 86 -2.02 -12.84 12.50
CA HIS A 86 -0.94 -13.84 12.57
C HIS A 86 -0.49 -14.25 11.17
N THR A 87 0.72 -14.78 11.06
CA THR A 87 1.27 -15.33 9.82
C THR A 87 0.32 -16.31 9.14
N LYS A 88 -0.33 -17.19 9.92
CA LYS A 88 -1.29 -18.20 9.41
C LYS A 88 -2.54 -17.60 8.74
N ASP A 89 -2.87 -16.36 9.04
CA ASP A 89 -4.02 -15.66 8.46
C ASP A 89 -3.67 -15.03 7.09
N VAL A 90 -2.37 -14.90 6.80
CA VAL A 90 -1.86 -14.32 5.56
C VAL A 90 -1.39 -15.42 4.59
N PHE A 91 -0.62 -16.38 5.09
CA PHE A 91 -0.14 -17.51 4.28
C PHE A 91 -0.02 -18.80 5.08
N SER A 92 -0.07 -19.93 4.37
CA SER A 92 0.08 -21.23 4.99
C SER A 92 1.44 -21.36 5.66
N SER A 93 1.44 -21.65 6.97
CA SER A 93 2.62 -21.56 7.83
C SER A 93 2.97 -22.86 8.57
N SER A 94 2.28 -23.98 8.27
CA SER A 94 2.62 -25.30 8.80
C SER A 94 3.57 -26.06 7.87
N TYR A 95 4.40 -26.95 8.41
CA TYR A 95 5.28 -27.81 7.59
C TYR A 95 4.50 -28.62 6.56
N GLY A 96 3.38 -29.22 6.97
CA GLY A 96 2.52 -30.03 6.09
C GLY A 96 1.98 -29.21 4.91
N ASP A 97 1.49 -28.01 5.18
CA ASP A 97 0.94 -27.12 4.15
C ASP A 97 2.00 -26.66 3.17
N ILE A 98 3.19 -26.27 3.68
CA ILE A 98 4.32 -25.80 2.85
C ILE A 98 4.79 -26.94 1.94
N LEU A 99 5.03 -28.14 2.49
CA LEU A 99 5.47 -29.29 1.70
C LEU A 99 4.40 -29.73 0.69
N HIS A 100 3.13 -29.76 1.09
CA HIS A 100 2.02 -30.08 0.19
C HIS A 100 1.92 -29.06 -0.95
N HIS A 101 2.02 -27.77 -0.65
CA HIS A 101 1.99 -26.69 -1.63
C HIS A 101 3.13 -26.83 -2.65
N LEU A 102 4.37 -26.97 -2.18
CA LEU A 102 5.54 -27.12 -3.05
C LEU A 102 5.50 -28.40 -3.86
N GLY A 103 5.09 -29.53 -3.25
CA GLY A 103 4.93 -30.81 -3.93
C GLY A 103 3.87 -30.74 -5.03
N ARG A 104 2.71 -30.13 -4.74
CA ARG A 104 1.63 -29.94 -5.74
C ARG A 104 2.09 -29.07 -6.90
N GLN A 105 2.85 -28.00 -6.62
CA GLN A 105 3.39 -27.13 -7.67
C GLN A 105 4.43 -27.85 -8.55
N GLY A 106 5.33 -28.62 -7.94
CA GLY A 106 6.31 -29.45 -8.65
C GLY A 106 5.62 -30.46 -9.55
N PHE A 107 4.65 -31.21 -9.00
CA PHE A 107 3.89 -32.23 -9.74
C PHE A 107 3.04 -31.62 -10.86
N ALA A 108 2.37 -30.49 -10.62
CA ALA A 108 1.60 -29.80 -11.66
C ALA A 108 2.49 -29.34 -12.82
N ARG A 109 3.72 -28.89 -12.55
CA ARG A 109 4.69 -28.48 -13.57
C ARG A 109 5.25 -29.66 -14.36
N MET A 110 5.48 -30.81 -13.72
CA MET A 110 5.91 -32.03 -14.42
C MET A 110 4.85 -32.56 -15.37
N ARG A 111 3.56 -32.35 -15.05
CA ARG A 111 2.43 -32.78 -15.90
C ARG A 111 1.96 -31.73 -16.91
N ALA A 112 2.21 -30.46 -16.65
CA ALA A 112 1.77 -29.39 -17.53
C ALA A 112 2.63 -29.40 -18.81
N GLN A 113 1.98 -29.63 -19.96
CA GLN A 113 2.52 -29.13 -21.20
C GLN A 113 2.77 -27.64 -21.05
N TYR A 114 3.84 -27.12 -21.59
CA TYR A 114 4.48 -25.81 -21.33
C TYR A 114 3.56 -24.57 -21.23
N HIS A 115 2.28 -24.66 -21.57
CA HIS A 115 1.34 -23.53 -21.62
C HIS A 115 0.32 -23.45 -20.47
N CYS A 116 0.28 -24.41 -19.54
CA CYS A 116 -0.78 -24.50 -18.51
C CYS A 116 -0.26 -24.66 -17.07
N ALA A 117 1.01 -24.37 -16.80
CA ALA A 117 1.51 -24.44 -15.43
C ALA A 117 0.89 -23.35 -14.55
N PRO A 118 0.43 -23.68 -13.32
CA PRO A 118 -0.11 -22.70 -12.40
C PRO A 118 0.97 -21.66 -12.00
N PRO A 119 0.58 -20.42 -11.66
CA PRO A 119 1.52 -19.41 -11.20
C PRO A 119 2.35 -19.91 -10.02
N PHE A 120 3.64 -19.62 -10.05
CA PHE A 120 4.54 -20.04 -8.99
C PHE A 120 4.48 -19.10 -7.77
N GLY A 121 4.54 -19.66 -6.58
CA GLY A 121 4.77 -18.96 -5.32
C GLY A 121 5.35 -19.93 -4.28
N LEU A 122 6.33 -19.48 -3.51
CA LEU A 122 6.89 -20.27 -2.41
C LEU A 122 5.87 -20.49 -1.29
N LEU A 123 5.02 -19.50 -1.04
CA LEU A 123 4.01 -19.50 0.01
C LEU A 123 2.61 -19.48 -0.60
N ASP A 124 1.70 -20.18 0.03
CA ASP A 124 0.29 -20.24 -0.34
C ASP A 124 -0.48 -19.12 0.35
N ASN A 125 -1.02 -18.18 -0.41
CA ASN A 125 -1.77 -17.02 0.09
C ASN A 125 -3.30 -17.24 0.16
N ARG A 126 -3.79 -18.48 0.11
CA ARG A 126 -5.23 -18.80 0.28
C ARG A 126 -5.78 -18.31 1.62
N PRO A 127 -5.04 -18.36 2.75
CA PRO A 127 -5.51 -17.75 4.00
C PRO A 127 -5.83 -16.26 3.85
N LEU A 128 -4.96 -15.48 3.18
CA LEU A 128 -5.21 -14.07 2.91
C LEU A 128 -6.50 -13.86 2.09
N ARG A 129 -6.74 -14.68 1.07
CA ARG A 129 -7.99 -14.65 0.31
C ARG A 129 -9.21 -14.82 1.21
N THR A 130 -9.17 -15.80 2.10
CA THR A 130 -10.26 -16.07 3.05
C THR A 130 -10.45 -14.90 4.01
N LEU A 131 -9.37 -14.35 4.54
CA LEU A 131 -9.39 -13.20 5.42
C LEU A 131 -10.06 -11.99 4.72
N LEU A 132 -9.61 -11.65 3.50
CA LEU A 132 -10.14 -10.51 2.75
C LEU A 132 -11.63 -10.64 2.45
N ASN A 133 -12.09 -11.85 2.05
CA ASN A 133 -13.51 -12.10 1.80
C ASN A 133 -14.37 -11.94 3.05
N ASN A 134 -13.83 -12.28 4.23
CA ASN A 134 -14.54 -12.18 5.49
C ASN A 134 -14.56 -10.75 6.07
N VAL A 135 -13.52 -9.97 5.80
CA VAL A 135 -13.33 -8.66 6.47
C VAL A 135 -13.80 -7.50 5.60
N ILE A 136 -13.64 -7.58 4.27
CA ILE A 136 -13.95 -6.49 3.36
C ILE A 136 -15.30 -6.72 2.69
N ASN A 137 -16.21 -5.80 2.91
CA ASN A 137 -17.49 -5.76 2.17
C ASN A 137 -17.34 -4.79 0.98
N TYR A 138 -17.01 -5.34 -0.18
CA TYR A 138 -16.76 -4.57 -1.40
C TYR A 138 -17.98 -3.77 -1.89
N ASN A 139 -19.20 -4.22 -1.61
CA ASN A 139 -20.41 -3.50 -1.98
C ASN A 139 -20.50 -2.13 -1.29
N LYS A 140 -19.86 -1.96 -0.14
CA LYS A 140 -19.81 -0.66 0.54
C LYS A 140 -19.05 0.40 -0.26
N ILE A 141 -18.09 0.02 -1.10
CA ILE A 141 -17.32 0.98 -1.94
C ILE A 141 -18.29 1.74 -2.82
N GLU A 142 -19.17 1.02 -3.54
CA GLU A 142 -20.19 1.62 -4.40
C GLU A 142 -21.14 2.54 -3.62
N HIS A 143 -21.61 2.10 -2.45
CA HIS A 143 -22.46 2.93 -1.59
C HIS A 143 -21.76 4.23 -1.14
N GLN A 144 -20.46 4.17 -0.83
CA GLN A 144 -19.70 5.38 -0.46
C GLN A 144 -19.52 6.33 -1.66
N ILE A 145 -19.35 5.79 -2.88
CA ILE A 145 -19.26 6.58 -4.10
C ILE A 145 -20.61 7.29 -4.40
N ILE A 146 -21.72 6.54 -4.39
CA ILE A 146 -23.07 7.08 -4.64
C ILE A 146 -23.40 8.19 -3.63
N ASN A 147 -23.07 7.98 -2.35
CA ASN A 147 -23.30 8.96 -1.28
C ASN A 147 -22.27 10.10 -1.26
N LYS A 148 -21.32 10.15 -2.20
CA LYS A 148 -20.28 11.18 -2.33
C LYS A 148 -19.33 11.30 -1.13
N HIS A 149 -19.25 10.26 -0.30
CA HIS A 149 -18.23 10.16 0.76
C HIS A 149 -16.89 9.66 0.21
N LEU A 150 -16.91 8.96 -0.92
CA LEU A 150 -15.73 8.47 -1.63
C LEU A 150 -15.73 9.02 -3.06
N HIS A 151 -14.65 9.71 -3.43
CA HIS A 151 -14.45 10.14 -4.81
C HIS A 151 -13.83 9.01 -5.64
N GLY A 152 -12.85 8.30 -5.08
CA GLY A 152 -12.27 7.14 -5.73
C GLY A 152 -11.31 6.32 -4.87
N LEU A 153 -11.24 5.03 -5.20
CA LEU A 153 -10.29 4.05 -4.67
C LEU A 153 -9.44 3.53 -5.82
N ALA A 154 -8.12 3.52 -5.65
CA ALA A 154 -7.15 3.03 -6.64
C ALA A 154 -6.24 1.98 -6.02
N ILE A 155 -6.08 0.85 -6.70
CA ILE A 155 -5.22 -0.27 -6.33
C ILE A 155 -4.25 -0.51 -7.48
N THR A 156 -2.96 -0.48 -7.20
CA THR A 156 -1.93 -0.69 -8.23
C THR A 156 -1.40 -2.11 -8.18
N ALA A 157 -1.32 -2.74 -9.35
CA ALA A 157 -0.70 -4.05 -9.58
C ALA A 157 0.22 -3.99 -10.80
N SER A 158 1.12 -4.96 -10.93
CA SER A 158 2.05 -5.09 -12.04
C SER A 158 1.61 -6.17 -13.00
N ASN A 159 1.40 -5.84 -14.26
CA ASN A 159 1.03 -6.81 -15.29
C ASN A 159 2.30 -7.49 -15.84
N TYR A 160 2.39 -8.82 -15.73
CA TYR A 160 3.57 -9.59 -16.15
C TYR A 160 3.69 -9.75 -17.67
N GLN A 161 2.59 -9.71 -18.44
CA GLN A 161 2.66 -9.84 -19.90
C GLN A 161 3.12 -8.56 -20.57
N THR A 162 2.74 -7.39 -20.00
CA THR A 162 3.01 -6.10 -20.64
C THR A 162 4.11 -5.29 -19.94
N SER A 163 4.59 -5.76 -18.77
CA SER A 163 5.54 -5.04 -17.91
C SER A 163 5.07 -3.61 -17.56
N LYS A 164 3.75 -3.43 -17.40
CA LYS A 164 3.16 -2.14 -17.08
C LYS A 164 2.60 -2.13 -15.67
N SER A 165 2.68 -0.97 -15.03
CA SER A 165 1.90 -0.67 -13.84
C SER A 165 0.42 -0.49 -14.24
N VAL A 166 -0.47 -1.25 -13.62
CA VAL A 166 -1.91 -1.17 -13.86
C VAL A 166 -2.58 -0.74 -12.56
N THR A 167 -3.26 0.39 -12.64
CA THR A 167 -4.09 0.88 -11.53
C THR A 167 -5.54 0.53 -11.81
N PHE A 168 -6.08 -0.40 -11.04
CA PHE A 168 -7.51 -0.69 -10.99
C PHE A 168 -8.17 0.34 -10.09
N TYR A 169 -9.21 1.01 -10.59
CA TYR A 169 -9.89 2.01 -9.78
C TYR A 169 -11.42 1.93 -9.88
N GLN A 170 -12.05 2.27 -8.78
CA GLN A 170 -13.49 2.44 -8.66
C GLN A 170 -13.77 3.83 -8.08
N GLY A 171 -14.61 4.62 -8.72
CA GLY A 171 -14.83 5.99 -8.30
C GLY A 171 -15.93 6.71 -9.08
N GLN A 172 -16.03 8.01 -8.86
CA GLN A 172 -17.02 8.89 -9.49
C GLN A 172 -16.90 8.85 -11.02
N PRO A 173 -18.01 9.03 -11.76
CA PRO A 173 -18.04 8.92 -13.23
C PRO A 173 -17.10 9.87 -13.97
N GLU A 174 -16.74 11.00 -13.35
CA GLU A 174 -15.84 11.99 -13.96
C GLU A 174 -14.37 11.54 -13.99
N ILE A 175 -14.01 10.44 -13.28
CA ILE A 175 -12.65 9.89 -13.32
C ILE A 175 -12.50 9.10 -14.62
N MET A 176 -11.71 9.64 -15.55
CA MET A 176 -11.49 9.01 -16.84
C MET A 176 -10.36 7.98 -16.80
N PRO A 177 -10.48 6.84 -17.50
CA PRO A 177 -9.37 5.93 -17.71
C PRO A 177 -8.17 6.64 -18.33
N TRP A 178 -6.96 6.17 -18.04
CA TRP A 178 -5.74 6.73 -18.59
C TRP A 178 -4.78 5.68 -19.12
N VAL A 179 -4.06 6.03 -20.17
CA VAL A 179 -3.00 5.22 -20.74
C VAL A 179 -1.74 6.08 -20.87
N ARG A 180 -0.62 5.54 -20.39
CA ARG A 180 0.73 6.08 -20.55
C ARG A 180 1.67 4.94 -20.95
N SER A 181 2.89 5.25 -21.36
CA SER A 181 3.85 4.25 -21.87
C SER A 181 4.04 3.06 -20.92
N ARG A 182 4.13 3.32 -19.61
CA ARG A 182 4.35 2.29 -18.57
C ARG A 182 3.25 2.22 -17.49
N ALA A 183 2.14 2.93 -17.67
CA ALA A 183 1.08 2.95 -16.66
C ALA A 183 -0.30 3.06 -17.31
N ILE A 184 -1.23 2.25 -16.81
CA ILE A 184 -2.62 2.19 -17.27
C ILE A 184 -3.54 2.33 -16.06
N GLY A 185 -4.61 3.12 -16.17
CA GLY A 185 -5.70 3.16 -15.20
C GLY A 185 -6.95 2.55 -15.82
N LEU A 186 -7.47 1.51 -15.18
CA LEU A 186 -8.65 0.77 -15.60
C LEU A 186 -9.78 0.94 -14.58
N GLN A 187 -10.92 1.43 -15.03
CA GLN A 187 -12.13 1.50 -14.21
C GLN A 187 -12.73 0.11 -14.07
N CYS A 188 -12.97 -0.34 -12.85
CA CYS A 188 -13.61 -1.62 -12.58
C CYS A 188 -14.20 -1.65 -11.16
N GLN A 189 -15.01 -2.66 -10.86
CA GLN A 189 -15.36 -2.97 -9.48
C GLN A 189 -14.18 -3.66 -8.80
N ILE A 190 -13.77 -3.13 -7.66
CA ILE A 190 -12.66 -3.70 -6.88
C ILE A 190 -13.14 -4.98 -6.17
N THR A 191 -12.32 -6.01 -6.25
CA THR A 191 -12.57 -7.34 -5.67
C THR A 191 -11.34 -7.86 -4.95
N THR A 192 -11.49 -9.00 -4.29
CA THR A 192 -10.38 -9.72 -3.64
C THR A 192 -9.23 -10.03 -4.60
N GLU A 193 -9.54 -10.33 -5.88
CA GLU A 193 -8.50 -10.64 -6.87
C GLU A 193 -7.56 -9.46 -7.13
N HIS A 194 -8.10 -8.24 -7.14
CA HIS A 194 -7.29 -7.02 -7.31
C HIS A 194 -6.35 -6.80 -6.12
N LEU A 195 -6.82 -7.08 -4.88
CA LEU A 195 -5.99 -6.98 -3.68
C LEU A 195 -4.90 -8.05 -3.65
N LEU A 196 -5.25 -9.30 -3.98
CA LEU A 196 -4.29 -10.38 -4.09
C LEU A 196 -3.24 -10.13 -5.18
N ALA A 197 -3.66 -9.58 -6.33
CA ALA A 197 -2.76 -9.18 -7.40
C ALA A 197 -1.78 -8.10 -6.92
N SER A 198 -2.31 -7.05 -6.25
CA SER A 198 -1.51 -5.95 -5.73
C SER A 198 -0.49 -6.39 -4.66
N SER A 199 -0.78 -7.48 -3.93
CA SER A 199 0.06 -8.00 -2.84
C SER A 199 0.82 -9.29 -3.19
N ALA A 200 0.80 -9.72 -4.45
CA ALA A 200 1.52 -10.92 -4.91
C ALA A 200 3.00 -10.61 -5.12
N ILE A 201 3.77 -10.55 -4.02
CA ILE A 201 5.23 -10.35 -4.05
C ILE A 201 5.87 -11.44 -4.93
N PRO A 202 6.66 -11.07 -5.95
CA PRO A 202 7.29 -12.03 -6.85
C PRO A 202 8.07 -13.12 -6.10
N ILE A 203 7.98 -14.34 -6.59
CA ILE A 203 8.60 -15.53 -5.99
C ILE A 203 7.92 -15.96 -4.68
N VAL A 204 7.57 -15.02 -3.79
CA VAL A 204 6.97 -15.32 -2.48
C VAL A 204 5.54 -15.79 -2.63
N PHE A 205 4.71 -15.03 -3.33
CA PHE A 205 3.30 -15.36 -3.55
C PHE A 205 3.00 -15.63 -5.04
N PRO A 206 2.03 -16.51 -5.33
CA PRO A 206 1.63 -16.76 -6.71
C PRO A 206 0.98 -15.51 -7.33
N ALA A 207 1.26 -15.25 -8.59
CA ALA A 207 0.59 -14.20 -9.36
C ALA A 207 -0.92 -14.45 -9.40
N SER A 208 -1.72 -13.39 -9.31
CA SER A 208 -3.17 -13.46 -9.42
C SER A 208 -3.62 -13.26 -10.86
N GLN A 209 -4.57 -14.07 -11.31
CA GLN A 209 -5.18 -13.92 -12.62
C GLN A 209 -6.39 -12.98 -12.53
N ILE A 210 -6.41 -11.94 -13.37
CA ILE A 210 -7.55 -11.04 -13.54
C ILE A 210 -7.85 -10.99 -15.04
N GLY A 211 -9.03 -11.49 -15.43
CA GLY A 211 -9.36 -11.67 -16.84
C GLY A 211 -8.35 -12.60 -17.54
N HIS A 212 -7.73 -12.14 -18.60
CA HIS A 212 -6.71 -12.88 -19.34
C HIS A 212 -5.26 -12.55 -18.90
N GLY A 213 -5.07 -11.64 -17.93
CA GLY A 213 -3.75 -11.20 -17.47
C GLY A 213 -3.32 -11.82 -16.15
N TYR A 214 -2.01 -12.00 -15.97
CA TYR A 214 -1.39 -12.33 -14.70
C TYR A 214 -0.74 -11.10 -14.08
N TYR A 215 -1.03 -10.87 -12.81
CA TYR A 215 -0.59 -9.69 -12.08
C TYR A 215 0.17 -10.07 -10.82
N GLY A 216 1.17 -9.27 -10.51
CA GLY A 216 1.93 -9.33 -9.28
C GLY A 216 1.94 -8.01 -8.53
N ASP A 217 2.72 -7.94 -7.45
CA ASP A 217 2.79 -6.78 -6.57
C ASP A 217 3.00 -5.47 -7.35
N GLY A 218 2.20 -4.48 -6.99
CA GLY A 218 2.18 -3.20 -7.68
C GLY A 218 3.52 -2.48 -7.63
N SER A 219 4.28 -2.63 -6.56
CA SER A 219 5.56 -1.97 -6.35
C SER A 219 6.60 -2.30 -7.43
N VAL A 220 6.48 -3.48 -8.08
CA VAL A 220 7.46 -3.93 -9.11
C VAL A 220 7.56 -2.98 -10.30
N HIS A 221 6.45 -2.44 -10.77
CA HIS A 221 6.42 -1.55 -11.94
C HIS A 221 5.88 -0.14 -11.64
N GLN A 222 5.65 0.21 -10.38
CA GLN A 222 5.10 1.51 -9.98
C GLN A 222 6.21 2.58 -9.93
N ILE A 223 6.44 3.25 -11.05
CA ILE A 223 7.44 4.32 -11.17
C ILE A 223 6.93 5.66 -10.60
N ALA A 224 5.62 5.86 -10.54
CA ALA A 224 4.99 7.11 -10.11
C ALA A 224 3.81 6.84 -9.17
N PRO A 225 4.07 6.65 -7.86
CA PRO A 225 3.05 6.32 -6.86
C PRO A 225 2.00 7.42 -6.65
N LEU A 226 2.31 8.68 -6.91
CA LEU A 226 1.38 9.80 -6.79
C LEU A 226 0.40 9.88 -7.96
N ARG A 227 0.73 9.31 -9.10
CA ARG A 227 -0.04 9.44 -10.34
C ARG A 227 -1.51 9.06 -10.23
N PRO A 228 -1.92 7.94 -9.59
CA PRO A 228 -3.33 7.60 -9.46
C PRO A 228 -4.13 8.69 -8.76
N ALA A 229 -3.65 9.22 -7.64
CA ALA A 229 -4.29 10.30 -6.90
C ALA A 229 -4.40 11.59 -7.74
N LEU A 230 -3.34 11.95 -8.45
CA LEU A 230 -3.32 13.11 -9.35
C LEU A 230 -4.31 12.94 -10.50
N LYS A 231 -4.44 11.75 -11.09
CA LYS A 231 -5.41 11.44 -12.15
C LYS A 231 -6.85 11.46 -11.67
N MET A 232 -7.10 11.15 -10.40
CA MET A 232 -8.40 11.29 -9.76
C MET A 232 -8.73 12.72 -9.33
N GLY A 233 -7.82 13.66 -9.55
CA GLY A 233 -8.08 15.08 -9.29
C GLY A 233 -7.73 15.53 -7.86
N ALA A 234 -6.89 14.81 -7.14
CA ALA A 234 -6.44 15.22 -5.80
C ALA A 234 -5.73 16.57 -5.80
N GLU A 235 -6.03 17.41 -4.82
CA GLU A 235 -5.42 18.72 -4.58
C GLU A 235 -4.47 18.70 -3.38
N LYS A 236 -4.71 17.79 -2.43
CA LYS A 236 -3.83 17.50 -1.30
C LYS A 236 -3.52 16.00 -1.25
N LEU A 237 -2.26 15.65 -0.95
CA LEU A 237 -1.78 14.28 -0.85
C LEU A 237 -1.19 14.05 0.54
N LEU A 238 -1.82 13.22 1.38
CA LEU A 238 -1.17 12.64 2.54
C LEU A 238 -0.56 11.31 2.14
N ILE A 239 0.75 11.19 2.25
CA ILE A 239 1.50 10.00 1.85
C ILE A 239 2.07 9.36 3.11
N ILE A 240 1.71 8.10 3.38
CA ILE A 240 2.30 7.32 4.47
C ILE A 240 3.13 6.22 3.84
N ASP A 241 4.43 6.45 3.82
CA ASP A 241 5.44 5.57 3.26
C ASP A 241 5.98 4.59 4.31
N LEU A 242 6.68 3.56 3.86
CA LEU A 242 7.27 2.51 4.69
C LEU A 242 8.79 2.38 4.47
N ALA A 243 9.39 3.32 3.72
CA ALA A 243 10.83 3.39 3.59
C ALA A 243 11.42 4.02 4.87
N PRO A 244 12.22 3.27 5.65
CA PRO A 244 12.88 3.84 6.82
C PRO A 244 13.96 4.84 6.38
N PRO A 245 14.39 5.74 7.28
CA PRO A 245 15.50 6.64 7.01
C PRO A 245 16.74 5.83 6.67
N GLN A 246 17.49 6.27 5.67
CA GLN A 246 18.74 5.62 5.29
C GLN A 246 19.70 5.64 6.47
N THR A 247 19.92 4.52 7.11
CA THR A 247 20.98 4.35 8.09
C THR A 247 22.31 4.33 7.36
N LYS A 248 23.29 5.09 7.87
CA LYS A 248 24.67 5.01 7.37
C LYS A 248 25.08 3.54 7.30
N VAL A 249 25.42 3.09 6.10
CA VAL A 249 25.83 1.72 5.85
C VAL A 249 26.95 1.38 6.86
N LYS A 250 26.70 0.45 7.79
CA LYS A 250 27.79 -0.16 8.54
C LYS A 250 28.70 -0.78 7.47
N GLN A 251 29.95 -0.37 7.44
CA GLN A 251 30.96 -1.00 6.57
C GLN A 251 31.02 -2.47 6.98
N ALA A 252 30.22 -3.30 6.33
CA ALA A 252 30.30 -4.75 6.48
C ALA A 252 31.57 -5.22 5.78
N VAL A 253 32.24 -6.18 6.36
CA VAL A 253 33.36 -6.88 5.70
C VAL A 253 32.82 -7.42 4.37
N PRO A 254 33.48 -7.16 3.23
CA PRO A 254 33.02 -7.63 1.92
C PRO A 254 32.88 -9.15 1.93
N SER A 255 31.67 -9.65 1.99
CA SER A 255 31.35 -11.06 1.74
C SER A 255 30.61 -11.19 0.41
N ALA A 256 30.80 -12.30 -0.28
CA ALA A 256 30.07 -12.53 -1.54
C ALA A 256 28.56 -12.55 -1.24
N PRO A 257 27.73 -11.74 -1.96
CA PRO A 257 26.31 -11.69 -1.69
C PRO A 257 25.63 -13.02 -1.99
N GLY A 258 24.94 -13.59 -1.00
CA GLY A 258 24.12 -14.78 -1.17
C GLY A 258 22.82 -14.48 -1.92
N LEU A 259 22.09 -15.53 -2.32
CA LEU A 259 20.77 -15.37 -2.98
C LEU A 259 19.77 -14.59 -2.11
N ALA A 260 19.85 -14.74 -0.79
CA ALA A 260 19.03 -14.04 0.16
C ALA A 260 19.33 -12.53 0.18
N THR A 261 20.63 -12.18 0.23
CA THR A 261 21.07 -10.77 0.20
C THR A 261 20.67 -10.09 -1.11
N LEU A 262 20.83 -10.79 -2.24
CA LEU A 262 20.37 -10.28 -3.54
C LEU A 262 18.85 -10.11 -3.58
N GLY A 263 18.09 -11.06 -3.01
CA GLY A 263 16.64 -10.98 -2.87
C GLY A 263 16.19 -9.81 -1.98
N GLY A 264 16.92 -9.53 -0.89
CA GLY A 264 16.69 -8.39 0.00
C GLY A 264 16.86 -7.06 -0.71
N HIS A 265 18.00 -6.89 -1.40
CA HIS A 265 18.25 -5.69 -2.20
C HIS A 265 17.25 -5.50 -3.33
N LEU A 266 16.79 -6.60 -3.96
CA LEU A 266 15.73 -6.54 -4.97
C LEU A 266 14.41 -6.06 -4.36
N MET A 267 14.04 -6.55 -3.17
CA MET A 267 12.85 -6.10 -2.46
C MET A 267 12.97 -4.61 -2.07
N ASP A 268 14.08 -4.21 -1.49
CA ASP A 268 14.31 -2.81 -1.13
C ASP A 268 14.29 -1.90 -2.35
N ALA A 269 14.91 -2.28 -3.47
CA ALA A 269 14.86 -1.53 -4.72
C ALA A 269 13.44 -1.43 -5.31
N ILE A 270 12.63 -2.49 -5.17
CA ILE A 270 11.23 -2.49 -5.63
C ILE A 270 10.36 -1.55 -4.78
N PHE A 271 10.60 -1.46 -3.47
CA PHE A 271 9.72 -0.74 -2.56
C PHE A 271 10.21 0.66 -2.17
N ALA A 272 11.49 1.00 -2.34
CA ALA A 272 12.07 2.17 -1.65
C ALA A 272 12.22 3.45 -2.46
N ASP A 273 12.46 3.43 -3.77
CA ASP A 273 13.10 4.62 -4.40
C ASP A 273 12.23 5.47 -5.35
N THR A 274 11.04 4.98 -5.71
CA THR A 274 10.22 5.68 -6.71
C THR A 274 9.46 6.89 -6.17
N LEU A 275 9.18 6.91 -4.87
CA LEU A 275 8.40 7.99 -4.24
C LEU A 275 9.18 9.30 -4.16
N SER A 276 10.46 9.25 -3.79
CA SER A 276 11.30 10.45 -3.67
C SER A 276 11.41 11.19 -5.00
N ALA A 277 11.65 10.46 -6.08
CA ALA A 277 11.71 11.03 -7.43
C ALA A 277 10.36 11.64 -7.88
N ASP A 278 9.24 10.99 -7.52
CA ASP A 278 7.90 11.47 -7.87
C ASP A 278 7.52 12.72 -7.05
N LEU A 279 7.93 12.81 -5.78
CA LEU A 279 7.80 14.02 -4.94
C LEU A 279 8.63 15.19 -5.49
N GLU A 280 9.90 14.96 -5.84
CA GLU A 280 10.74 15.98 -6.47
C GLU A 280 10.13 16.48 -7.80
N HIS A 281 9.53 15.57 -8.57
CA HIS A 281 8.81 15.95 -9.78
C HIS A 281 7.60 16.83 -9.48
N LEU A 282 6.81 16.46 -8.45
CA LEU A 282 5.67 17.23 -8.00
C LEU A 282 6.08 18.65 -7.57
N ASP A 283 7.15 18.77 -6.79
CA ASP A 283 7.66 20.07 -6.34
C ASP A 283 8.11 20.95 -7.51
N ARG A 284 8.80 20.36 -8.49
CA ARG A 284 9.16 21.10 -9.73
C ARG A 284 7.92 21.58 -10.49
N MET A 285 6.89 20.73 -10.61
CA MET A 285 5.64 21.12 -11.26
C MET A 285 4.92 22.22 -10.48
N ASN A 286 4.85 22.15 -9.16
CA ASN A 286 4.28 23.20 -8.32
C ASN A 286 5.01 24.55 -8.51
N ASN A 287 6.34 24.56 -8.59
CA ASN A 287 7.14 25.75 -8.85
C ASN A 287 6.84 26.35 -10.23
N ILE A 288 6.67 25.52 -11.25
CA ILE A 288 6.25 25.98 -12.59
C ILE A 288 4.86 26.61 -12.52
N VAL A 289 3.89 25.92 -11.90
CA VAL A 289 2.50 26.41 -11.78
C VAL A 289 2.45 27.74 -11.03
N SER A 290 3.23 27.91 -9.96
CA SER A 290 3.27 29.17 -9.19
C SER A 290 3.87 30.35 -9.98
N SER A 291 4.67 30.07 -11.01
CA SER A 291 5.27 31.11 -11.89
C SER A 291 4.37 31.46 -13.11
N LEU A 292 3.26 30.73 -13.32
CA LEU A 292 2.33 30.96 -14.41
C LEU A 292 1.16 31.85 -13.99
N ASP A 293 0.67 32.68 -14.91
CA ASP A 293 -0.61 33.35 -14.73
C ASP A 293 -1.74 32.32 -14.61
N SER A 294 -2.74 32.60 -13.75
CA SER A 294 -3.87 31.69 -13.50
C SER A 294 -4.56 31.20 -14.78
N LYS A 295 -4.76 32.09 -15.77
CA LYS A 295 -5.34 31.71 -17.07
C LYS A 295 -4.47 30.75 -17.88
N LYS A 296 -3.15 30.91 -17.82
CA LYS A 296 -2.20 30.00 -18.52
C LYS A 296 -2.14 28.64 -17.84
N ALA A 297 -2.16 28.61 -16.51
CA ALA A 297 -2.22 27.36 -15.75
C ALA A 297 -3.49 26.57 -16.06
N GLU A 298 -4.65 27.23 -16.09
CA GLU A 298 -5.94 26.65 -16.42
C GLU A 298 -5.98 26.07 -17.84
N ASN A 299 -5.49 26.81 -18.83
CA ASN A 299 -5.41 26.35 -20.23
C ASN A 299 -4.51 25.12 -20.42
N LEU A 300 -3.49 24.97 -19.58
CA LEU A 300 -2.59 23.80 -19.58
C LEU A 300 -3.11 22.67 -18.70
N ALA A 301 -4.28 22.81 -18.09
CA ALA A 301 -4.84 21.89 -17.10
C ALA A 301 -3.85 21.56 -15.97
N LEU A 302 -3.01 22.54 -15.59
CA LEU A 302 -2.07 22.44 -14.48
C LEU A 302 -2.71 22.99 -13.21
N ARG A 303 -2.46 22.33 -12.09
CA ARG A 303 -2.89 22.80 -10.76
C ARG A 303 -1.80 22.59 -9.74
N GLN A 304 -1.80 23.42 -8.72
CA GLN A 304 -0.95 23.24 -7.57
C GLN A 304 -1.49 22.12 -6.69
N VAL A 305 -0.62 21.23 -6.20
CA VAL A 305 -0.97 20.08 -5.37
C VAL A 305 -0.05 20.08 -4.14
N SER A 306 -0.64 20.20 -2.95
CA SER A 306 0.11 20.12 -1.71
C SER A 306 0.34 18.67 -1.31
N ALA A 307 1.54 18.33 -0.86
CA ALA A 307 1.88 17.00 -0.37
C ALA A 307 2.45 17.07 1.05
N LEU A 308 2.03 16.14 1.90
CA LEU A 308 2.64 15.88 3.21
C LEU A 308 3.05 14.42 3.26
N HIS A 309 4.35 14.17 3.46
CA HIS A 309 4.96 12.87 3.50
C HIS A 309 5.35 12.48 4.92
N LEU A 310 4.91 11.28 5.34
CA LEU A 310 5.33 10.63 6.58
C LEU A 310 6.03 9.32 6.23
N SER A 311 7.17 9.09 6.90
CA SER A 311 7.92 7.83 6.87
C SER A 311 8.31 7.43 8.28
N PRO A 312 8.65 6.16 8.55
CA PRO A 312 9.07 5.69 9.86
C PRO A 312 10.30 6.47 10.36
N SER A 313 10.28 6.87 11.64
CA SER A 313 11.39 7.57 12.28
C SER A 313 12.60 6.68 12.59
N SER A 314 12.39 5.36 12.57
CA SER A 314 13.41 4.36 12.93
C SER A 314 13.38 3.17 11.96
N PRO A 315 14.53 2.53 11.73
CA PRO A 315 14.61 1.34 10.88
C PRO A 315 13.88 0.14 11.50
N PHE A 316 13.40 -0.77 10.66
CA PHE A 316 12.64 -1.96 11.10
C PHE A 316 13.54 -3.14 11.50
N GLU A 317 14.79 -3.16 11.06
CA GLU A 317 15.73 -4.29 11.22
C GLU A 317 15.94 -4.68 12.70
N PRO A 318 16.15 -3.75 13.64
CA PRO A 318 16.31 -4.11 15.06
C PRO A 318 15.06 -4.76 15.66
N LEU A 319 13.89 -4.44 15.13
CA LEU A 319 12.63 -5.04 15.57
C LEU A 319 12.49 -6.46 15.06
N VAL A 320 13.01 -6.76 13.87
CA VAL A 320 13.02 -8.12 13.32
C VAL A 320 13.81 -9.05 14.24
N GLU A 321 15.03 -8.69 14.63
CA GLU A 321 15.84 -9.49 15.54
C GLU A 321 15.08 -9.80 16.84
N LYS A 322 14.42 -8.78 17.41
CA LYS A 322 13.67 -8.91 18.66
C LYS A 322 12.47 -9.85 18.54
N TYR A 323 11.76 -9.83 17.41
CA TYR A 323 10.49 -10.54 17.25
C TYR A 323 10.54 -11.78 16.35
N TYR A 324 11.67 -12.07 15.70
CA TYR A 324 11.84 -13.24 14.81
C TYR A 324 11.45 -14.57 15.45
N CYS A 325 11.73 -14.73 16.75
CA CYS A 325 11.41 -15.96 17.47
C CYS A 325 9.90 -16.28 17.53
N HIS A 326 9.02 -15.28 17.32
CA HIS A 326 7.57 -15.45 17.30
C HIS A 326 7.03 -15.96 15.95
N MET A 327 7.82 -15.85 14.87
CA MET A 327 7.46 -16.40 13.57
C MET A 327 7.32 -17.94 13.65
N PRO A 328 6.33 -18.54 12.97
CA PRO A 328 6.14 -19.99 12.97
C PRO A 328 7.41 -20.76 12.60
N ILE A 329 7.67 -21.85 13.31
CA ILE A 329 8.91 -22.65 13.18
C ILE A 329 9.11 -23.13 11.73
N ALA A 330 8.01 -23.54 11.04
CA ALA A 330 8.09 -24.00 9.67
C ALA A 330 8.53 -22.87 8.70
N VAL A 331 8.06 -21.64 8.91
CA VAL A 331 8.46 -20.48 8.10
C VAL A 331 9.93 -20.14 8.36
N ARG A 332 10.36 -20.15 9.63
CA ARG A 332 11.78 -19.97 9.98
C ARG A 332 12.67 -21.06 9.38
N GLY A 333 12.19 -22.30 9.36
CA GLY A 333 12.86 -23.43 8.70
C GLY A 333 13.00 -23.22 7.19
N LEU A 334 11.93 -22.79 6.52
CA LEU A 334 11.96 -22.46 5.10
C LEU A 334 12.93 -21.31 4.81
N MET A 335 12.91 -20.24 5.60
CA MET A 335 13.84 -19.12 5.45
C MET A 335 15.30 -19.57 5.57
N ARG A 336 15.61 -20.39 6.58
CA ARG A 336 16.97 -20.96 6.73
C ARG A 336 17.39 -21.84 5.54
N LEU A 337 16.46 -22.65 5.02
CA LEU A 337 16.72 -23.48 3.83
C LEU A 337 17.03 -22.64 2.59
N LEU A 338 16.42 -21.46 2.48
CA LEU A 338 16.69 -20.48 1.42
C LEU A 338 17.93 -19.61 1.70
N GLY A 339 18.63 -19.82 2.82
CA GLY A 339 19.80 -19.03 3.20
C GLY A 339 19.47 -17.65 3.77
N ILE A 340 18.20 -17.39 4.13
CA ILE A 340 17.77 -16.10 4.69
C ILE A 340 18.12 -16.04 6.17
N SER A 341 19.02 -15.11 6.53
CA SER A 341 19.41 -14.81 7.90
C SER A 341 18.50 -13.74 8.52
N PRO A 342 18.02 -13.90 9.76
CA PRO A 342 17.21 -12.88 10.42
C PRO A 342 17.97 -11.58 10.72
N VAL A 343 19.29 -11.60 10.73
CA VAL A 343 20.16 -10.46 11.02
C VAL A 343 20.61 -9.77 9.73
N GLU A 344 21.17 -10.56 8.81
CA GLU A 344 21.73 -10.03 7.56
C GLU A 344 20.62 -9.67 6.55
N ASP A 345 19.54 -10.46 6.53
CA ASP A 345 18.39 -10.29 5.60
C ASP A 345 17.14 -9.84 6.35
N ALA A 346 17.30 -9.03 7.40
CA ALA A 346 16.20 -8.53 8.23
C ALA A 346 15.16 -7.74 7.39
N ALA A 347 15.58 -7.12 6.30
CA ALA A 347 14.70 -6.44 5.36
C ALA A 347 13.59 -7.37 4.86
N ILE A 348 13.93 -8.52 4.23
CA ILE A 348 12.95 -9.50 3.72
C ILE A 348 12.05 -10.00 4.85
N THR A 349 12.66 -10.36 5.98
CA THR A 349 11.95 -10.92 7.12
C THR A 349 10.89 -9.95 7.64
N SER A 350 11.18 -8.64 7.67
CA SER A 350 10.25 -7.62 8.14
C SER A 350 8.96 -7.52 7.30
N TYR A 351 9.00 -7.87 6.02
CA TYR A 351 7.82 -7.90 5.16
C TYR A 351 6.88 -9.08 5.48
N LEU A 352 7.43 -10.19 6.00
CA LEU A 352 6.71 -11.45 6.21
C LEU A 352 6.41 -11.75 7.69
N LEU A 353 6.83 -10.91 8.61
CA LEU A 353 6.66 -11.10 10.05
C LEU A 353 5.27 -10.63 10.51
N PHE A 354 4.23 -11.39 10.17
CA PHE A 354 2.86 -11.11 10.60
C PHE A 354 2.57 -11.72 11.96
N GLU A 355 3.16 -11.14 13.02
CA GLU A 355 2.95 -11.60 14.39
C GLU A 355 2.50 -10.44 15.31
N PRO A 356 1.51 -10.65 16.18
CA PRO A 356 0.86 -9.56 16.93
C PRO A 356 1.85 -8.68 17.70
N LYS A 357 2.90 -9.25 18.28
CA LYS A 357 3.88 -8.47 19.05
C LYS A 357 4.68 -7.51 18.17
N TYR A 358 5.11 -7.96 16.98
CA TYR A 358 5.78 -7.12 16.00
C TYR A 358 4.84 -6.07 15.43
N ILE A 359 3.65 -6.50 15.01
CA ILE A 359 2.63 -5.62 14.43
C ILE A 359 2.22 -4.52 15.41
N ASN A 360 1.94 -4.85 16.68
CA ASN A 360 1.56 -3.84 17.67
C ASN A 360 2.68 -2.83 17.92
N HIS A 361 3.96 -3.28 17.91
CA HIS A 361 5.09 -2.36 18.00
C HIS A 361 5.14 -1.37 16.82
N LEU A 362 4.87 -1.85 15.60
CA LEU A 362 4.81 -0.99 14.42
C LEU A 362 3.63 0.00 14.48
N ILE A 363 2.46 -0.45 14.98
CA ILE A 363 1.31 0.43 15.22
C ILE A 363 1.68 1.53 16.23
N ASP A 364 2.34 1.16 17.33
CA ASP A 364 2.76 2.12 18.35
C ASP A 364 3.79 3.11 17.79
N MET A 365 4.76 2.64 17.00
CA MET A 365 5.74 3.51 16.33
C MET A 365 5.05 4.52 15.39
N GLY A 366 4.16 4.06 14.51
CA GLY A 366 3.41 4.94 13.62
C GLY A 366 2.52 5.95 14.37
N TYR A 367 1.94 5.53 15.49
CA TYR A 367 1.17 6.41 16.35
C TYR A 367 2.05 7.51 16.97
N GLN A 368 3.23 7.18 17.49
CA GLN A 368 4.16 8.16 18.06
C GLN A 368 4.71 9.12 17.01
N ASP A 369 5.09 8.61 15.83
CA ASP A 369 5.56 9.46 14.74
C ASP A 369 4.50 10.47 14.29
N ALA A 370 3.24 10.04 14.23
CA ALA A 370 2.13 10.96 13.95
C ALA A 370 1.93 11.98 15.06
N GLN A 371 2.04 11.57 16.34
CA GLN A 371 1.95 12.50 17.48
C GLN A 371 3.07 13.57 17.41
N ASN A 372 4.30 13.17 17.08
CA ASN A 372 5.43 14.08 16.93
C ASN A 372 5.21 15.10 15.78
N ARG A 373 4.40 14.76 14.78
CA ARG A 373 4.05 15.62 13.65
C ARG A 373 2.60 16.11 13.68
N ARG A 374 2.00 16.16 14.88
CA ARG A 374 0.59 16.52 15.04
C ARG A 374 0.26 17.90 14.46
N SER A 375 1.08 18.91 14.72
CA SER A 375 0.87 20.27 14.21
C SER A 375 0.79 20.31 12.69
N ASP A 376 1.72 19.60 12.01
CA ASP A 376 1.77 19.55 10.55
C ASP A 376 0.52 18.84 9.98
N LEU A 377 0.17 17.70 10.59
CA LEU A 377 -0.95 16.87 10.16
C LEU A 377 -2.31 17.56 10.37
N THR A 378 -2.50 18.21 11.53
CA THR A 378 -3.76 18.92 11.81
C THR A 378 -3.91 20.15 10.91
N ALA A 379 -2.84 20.93 10.69
CA ALA A 379 -2.85 22.04 9.76
C ALA A 379 -3.13 21.58 8.31
N PHE A 380 -2.45 20.50 7.88
CA PHE A 380 -2.62 19.97 6.53
C PHE A 380 -4.04 19.46 6.27
N LEU A 381 -4.62 18.73 7.23
CA LEU A 381 -5.97 18.17 7.13
C LEU A 381 -7.06 19.17 7.56
N SER A 382 -6.70 20.37 7.98
CA SER A 382 -7.63 21.40 8.48
C SER A 382 -8.51 20.84 9.63
N ILE A 383 -7.87 20.13 10.57
CA ILE A 383 -8.49 19.61 11.79
C ILE A 383 -8.37 20.71 12.86
N GLU A 384 -9.51 21.20 13.34
CA GLU A 384 -9.60 22.18 14.44
C GLU A 384 -9.40 21.54 15.82
#